data_33e4d07a8d69ffc45f83e114cd05a075
#
_entry.id   33e4d07a8d69ffc45f83e114cd05a075
#
_cell.length_a   1.000
_cell.length_b   1.000
_cell.length_c   1.000
_cell.angle_alpha   90.00
_cell.angle_beta   90.00
_cell.angle_gamma   90.00
#
_symmetry.space_group_name_H-M   'P 1'
#
loop_
_entity.id
_entity.type
_entity.pdbx_description
1 polymer ?
#
loop_
_entity_poly.entity_id
_entity_poly.type
_entity_poly.pdbx_seq_one_letter_code
_entity_poly.pdbx_strand_id
1 'polypeptide(L)'
;MTKTKKQIPKLSVFQTFKTKDKEFTGEAMRQRGIIIHLASETLPTRKTRTAIAHKLAEQNGTTWQNIYSGIFRDLDEILLPLELVKEAGRLPIKRGPKALQEQGVPYYNLTDSGLLVAASVSDTGKERIRIMTDFFEKEANTKEKDLKKAIITLLDVAPNFVLLLLRKYIESYSKGTIDKLVPLNSEYIKKASDDALRVQRELLEGFSSLSNSDR
;
A
#
# COMPACT_ATOMS: atom_id res chain seq x y z
N MET A 1 -7.52 9.04 -36.73
CA MET A 1 -6.67 8.40 -35.72
C MET A 1 -7.04 9.00 -34.37
N THR A 2 -7.91 8.35 -33.63
CA THR A 2 -8.34 8.76 -32.29
C THR A 2 -7.19 8.45 -31.31
N LYS A 3 -6.55 9.48 -30.76
CA LYS A 3 -5.59 9.35 -29.67
C LYS A 3 -6.31 8.79 -28.45
N THR A 4 -6.16 7.50 -28.18
CA THR A 4 -6.60 6.89 -26.92
C THR A 4 -5.91 7.65 -25.79
N LYS A 5 -6.68 8.40 -25.00
CA LYS A 5 -6.18 9.02 -23.77
C LYS A 5 -5.62 7.88 -22.90
N LYS A 6 -4.30 7.85 -22.74
CA LYS A 6 -3.64 6.92 -21.83
C LYS A 6 -4.24 7.16 -20.43
N GLN A 7 -5.05 6.23 -19.98
CA GLN A 7 -5.68 6.33 -18.66
C GLN A 7 -4.57 6.27 -17.63
N ILE A 8 -4.44 7.30 -16.80
CA ILE A 8 -3.43 7.33 -15.73
C ILE A 8 -3.75 6.16 -14.78
N PRO A 9 -2.78 5.26 -14.50
CA PRO A 9 -3.01 4.15 -13.59
C PRO A 9 -3.45 4.69 -12.22
N LYS A 10 -4.50 4.08 -11.66
CA LYS A 10 -5.09 4.51 -10.40
C LYS A 10 -5.00 3.39 -9.36
N LEU A 11 -4.38 3.71 -8.23
CA LEU A 11 -4.35 2.80 -7.09
C LEU A 11 -5.75 2.69 -6.46
N SER A 12 -6.26 1.46 -6.35
CA SER A 12 -7.64 1.18 -5.91
C SER A 12 -7.72 0.50 -4.53
N VAL A 13 -6.62 0.36 -3.79
CA VAL A 13 -6.53 -0.41 -2.53
C VAL A 13 -7.54 -0.05 -1.44
N PHE A 14 -8.15 1.14 -1.49
CA PHE A 14 -9.20 1.57 -0.56
C PHE A 14 -10.58 1.69 -1.21
N GLN A 15 -10.72 1.26 -2.47
CA GLN A 15 -11.98 1.41 -3.19
C GLN A 15 -13.00 0.38 -2.70
N THR A 16 -14.18 0.88 -2.29
CA THR A 16 -15.32 0.06 -1.86
C THR A 16 -16.47 0.17 -2.84
N PHE A 17 -17.40 -0.79 -2.79
CA PHE A 17 -18.66 -0.69 -3.51
C PHE A 17 -19.53 0.46 -2.95
N LYS A 18 -20.23 1.15 -3.83
CA LYS A 18 -21.18 2.22 -3.42
C LYS A 18 -22.44 1.68 -2.75
N THR A 19 -22.84 0.46 -3.13
CA THR A 19 -24.11 -0.17 -2.72
C THR A 19 -23.95 -1.20 -1.60
N LYS A 20 -22.73 -1.62 -1.31
CA LYS A 20 -22.40 -2.59 -0.26
C LYS A 20 -21.54 -1.91 0.78
N ASP A 21 -22.03 -1.88 2.00
CA ASP A 21 -21.40 -1.15 3.09
C ASP A 21 -20.00 -1.71 3.39
N LYS A 22 -18.98 -0.90 3.15
CA LYS A 22 -17.56 -1.18 3.44
C LYS A 22 -16.92 -2.37 2.71
N GLU A 23 -17.61 -3.06 1.79
CA GLU A 23 -16.99 -4.11 1.01
C GLU A 23 -16.03 -3.53 -0.03
N PHE A 24 -14.82 -4.05 -0.08
CA PHE A 24 -13.84 -3.69 -1.10
C PHE A 24 -14.24 -4.23 -2.47
N THR A 25 -13.94 -3.46 -3.52
CA THR A 25 -14.09 -3.95 -4.90
C THR A 25 -13.13 -5.12 -5.16
N GLY A 26 -13.45 -5.97 -6.13
CA GLY A 26 -12.57 -7.07 -6.51
C GLY A 26 -11.18 -6.61 -6.95
N GLU A 27 -11.06 -5.42 -7.55
CA GLU A 27 -9.78 -4.81 -7.88
C GLU A 27 -9.01 -4.39 -6.62
N ALA A 28 -9.68 -3.73 -5.66
CA ALA A 28 -9.08 -3.38 -4.38
C ALA A 28 -8.56 -4.60 -3.64
N MET A 29 -9.35 -5.67 -3.59
CA MET A 29 -8.99 -6.92 -2.95
C MET A 29 -7.75 -7.56 -3.58
N ARG A 30 -7.68 -7.60 -4.93
CA ARG A 30 -6.51 -8.16 -5.63
C ARG A 30 -5.26 -7.31 -5.41
N GLN A 31 -5.34 -5.98 -5.57
CA GLN A 31 -4.19 -5.09 -5.34
C GLN A 31 -3.67 -5.19 -3.90
N ARG A 32 -4.57 -5.20 -2.91
CA ARG A 32 -4.20 -5.45 -1.49
C ARG A 32 -3.52 -6.80 -1.33
N GLY A 33 -4.11 -7.86 -1.87
CA GLY A 33 -3.57 -9.21 -1.81
C GLY A 33 -2.16 -9.32 -2.41
N ILE A 34 -1.92 -8.74 -3.59
CA ILE A 34 -0.59 -8.71 -4.23
C ILE A 34 0.42 -7.99 -3.32
N ILE A 35 0.07 -6.81 -2.83
CA ILE A 35 0.96 -5.96 -2.02
C ILE A 35 1.28 -6.65 -0.68
N ILE A 36 0.29 -7.20 0.03
CA ILE A 36 0.49 -7.91 1.30
C ILE A 36 1.33 -9.18 1.08
N HIS A 37 1.06 -9.94 0.01
CA HIS A 37 1.84 -11.13 -0.31
C HIS A 37 3.31 -10.78 -0.57
N LEU A 38 3.59 -9.76 -1.37
CA LEU A 38 4.97 -9.33 -1.66
C LEU A 38 5.69 -8.75 -0.42
N ALA A 39 4.94 -8.17 0.53
CA ALA A 39 5.49 -7.67 1.79
C ALA A 39 5.89 -8.79 2.76
N SER A 40 5.12 -9.89 2.78
CA SER A 40 5.32 -11.00 3.71
C SER A 40 6.24 -12.09 3.17
N GLU A 41 6.35 -12.22 1.83
CA GLU A 41 7.11 -13.31 1.21
C GLU A 41 8.58 -12.93 1.04
N THR A 42 9.47 -13.90 1.32
CA THR A 42 10.92 -13.71 1.19
C THR A 42 11.51 -14.45 -0.01
N LEU A 43 10.89 -15.58 -0.42
CA LEU A 43 11.41 -16.46 -1.46
C LEU A 43 11.10 -15.92 -2.86
N PRO A 44 12.11 -15.66 -3.73
CA PRO A 44 11.89 -15.20 -5.10
C PRO A 44 10.95 -16.09 -5.91
N THR A 45 11.00 -17.41 -5.71
CA THR A 45 10.14 -18.37 -6.40
C THR A 45 8.65 -18.19 -6.13
N ARG A 46 8.31 -17.62 -4.96
CA ARG A 46 6.93 -17.32 -4.56
C ARG A 46 6.47 -15.92 -4.95
N LYS A 47 7.36 -15.11 -5.52
CA LYS A 47 7.09 -13.73 -5.94
C LYS A 47 6.88 -13.56 -7.45
N THR A 48 6.73 -14.66 -8.19
CA THR A 48 6.37 -14.64 -9.60
C THR A 48 4.87 -14.41 -9.78
N ARG A 49 4.42 -13.93 -10.94
CA ARG A 49 2.99 -13.71 -11.24
C ARG A 49 2.14 -14.95 -10.96
N THR A 50 2.61 -16.10 -11.42
CA THR A 50 1.91 -17.38 -11.22
C THR A 50 1.82 -17.75 -9.74
N ALA A 51 2.91 -17.61 -8.99
CA ALA A 51 2.93 -17.91 -7.56
C ALA A 51 2.00 -16.97 -6.76
N ILE A 52 1.97 -15.68 -7.10
CA ILE A 52 1.04 -14.70 -6.54
C ILE A 52 -0.41 -15.13 -6.84
N ALA A 53 -0.70 -15.52 -8.10
CA ALA A 53 -2.04 -15.95 -8.49
C ALA A 53 -2.49 -17.20 -7.73
N HIS A 54 -1.63 -18.19 -7.56
CA HIS A 54 -1.93 -19.38 -6.76
C HIS A 54 -2.23 -19.03 -5.31
N LYS A 55 -1.41 -18.17 -4.70
CA LYS A 55 -1.60 -17.78 -3.29
C LYS A 55 -2.90 -17.02 -3.06
N LEU A 56 -3.21 -16.06 -3.92
CA LEU A 56 -4.45 -15.29 -3.82
C LEU A 56 -5.68 -16.15 -4.13
N ALA A 57 -5.58 -17.10 -5.05
CA ALA A 57 -6.66 -18.03 -5.36
C ALA A 57 -6.98 -18.93 -4.16
N GLU A 58 -5.94 -19.46 -3.50
CA GLU A 58 -6.08 -20.25 -2.28
C GLU A 58 -6.81 -19.46 -1.17
N GLN A 59 -6.41 -18.20 -0.94
CA GLN A 59 -7.03 -17.32 0.06
C GLN A 59 -8.49 -16.99 -0.25
N ASN A 60 -8.86 -16.91 -1.53
CA ASN A 60 -10.21 -16.57 -1.95
C ASN A 60 -11.10 -17.79 -2.29
N GLY A 61 -10.64 -19.02 -2.06
CA GLY A 61 -11.39 -20.22 -2.34
C GLY A 61 -11.75 -20.40 -3.82
N THR A 62 -10.89 -19.93 -4.75
CA THR A 62 -11.10 -19.99 -6.21
C THR A 62 -9.92 -20.64 -6.91
N THR A 63 -10.01 -20.82 -8.23
CA THR A 63 -8.89 -21.31 -9.02
C THR A 63 -7.99 -20.17 -9.50
N TRP A 64 -6.69 -20.42 -9.62
CA TRP A 64 -5.73 -19.40 -10.03
C TRP A 64 -5.99 -18.88 -11.46
N GLN A 65 -6.55 -19.71 -12.35
CA GLN A 65 -6.92 -19.32 -13.70
C GLN A 65 -7.95 -18.19 -13.72
N ASN A 66 -8.92 -18.22 -12.78
CA ASN A 66 -10.00 -17.23 -12.71
C ASN A 66 -9.50 -15.83 -12.32
N ILE A 67 -8.40 -15.73 -11.59
CA ILE A 67 -7.87 -14.45 -11.11
C ILE A 67 -6.59 -14.01 -11.83
N TYR A 68 -5.98 -14.90 -12.63
CA TYR A 68 -4.66 -14.67 -13.23
C TYR A 68 -4.62 -13.43 -14.13
N SER A 69 -5.61 -13.27 -15.01
CA SER A 69 -5.69 -12.08 -15.89
C SER A 69 -5.84 -10.78 -15.11
N GLY A 70 -6.61 -10.79 -14.01
CA GLY A 70 -6.75 -9.65 -13.14
C GLY A 70 -5.45 -9.30 -12.42
N ILE A 71 -4.71 -10.31 -11.92
CA ILE A 71 -3.41 -10.10 -11.28
C ILE A 71 -2.38 -9.58 -12.27
N PHE A 72 -2.36 -10.12 -13.49
CA PHE A 72 -1.49 -9.67 -14.56
C PHE A 72 -1.72 -8.18 -14.86
N ARG A 73 -3.00 -7.80 -15.06
CA ARG A 73 -3.39 -6.41 -15.29
C ARG A 73 -3.00 -5.51 -14.12
N ASP A 74 -3.32 -5.90 -12.88
CA ASP A 74 -3.04 -5.08 -11.71
C ASP A 74 -1.53 -4.89 -11.51
N LEU A 75 -0.69 -5.90 -11.79
CA LEU A 75 0.77 -5.78 -11.76
C LEU A 75 1.30 -4.88 -12.89
N ASP A 76 0.95 -5.18 -14.16
CA ASP A 76 1.59 -4.55 -15.31
C ASP A 76 1.04 -3.16 -15.64
N GLU A 77 -0.26 -2.94 -15.42
CA GLU A 77 -0.92 -1.70 -15.82
C GLU A 77 -1.08 -0.72 -14.64
N ILE A 78 -0.96 -1.20 -13.39
CA ILE A 78 -1.18 -0.38 -12.19
C ILE A 78 0.07 -0.32 -11.30
N LEU A 79 0.46 -1.45 -10.71
CA LEU A 79 1.46 -1.44 -9.62
C LEU A 79 2.89 -1.18 -10.10
N LEU A 80 3.28 -1.69 -11.26
CA LEU A 80 4.57 -1.40 -11.89
C LEU A 80 4.65 0.05 -12.40
N PRO A 81 3.66 0.58 -13.17
CA PRO A 81 3.67 1.97 -13.62
C PRO A 81 3.58 2.99 -12.48
N LEU A 82 2.94 2.66 -11.35
CA LEU A 82 2.92 3.50 -10.15
C LEU A 82 4.19 3.37 -9.29
N GLU A 83 5.14 2.57 -9.72
CA GLU A 83 6.39 2.31 -9.00
C GLU A 83 6.17 1.79 -7.56
N LEU A 84 5.08 1.08 -7.32
CA LEU A 84 4.81 0.41 -6.04
C LEU A 84 5.47 -0.97 -5.98
N VAL A 85 5.61 -1.58 -7.15
CA VAL A 85 6.26 -2.87 -7.37
C VAL A 85 7.35 -2.69 -8.41
N LYS A 86 8.43 -3.45 -8.29
CA LYS A 86 9.50 -3.53 -9.30
C LYS A 86 9.85 -4.97 -9.62
N GLU A 87 10.29 -5.22 -10.85
CA GLU A 87 10.98 -6.47 -11.17
C GLU A 87 12.30 -6.50 -10.39
N ALA A 88 12.49 -7.55 -9.60
CA ALA A 88 13.65 -7.68 -8.73
C ALA A 88 14.72 -8.63 -9.31
N GLY A 89 14.36 -9.35 -10.36
CA GLY A 89 15.23 -10.26 -11.08
C GLY A 89 14.44 -11.35 -11.80
N ARG A 90 15.13 -12.34 -12.33
CA ARG A 90 14.55 -13.42 -13.11
C ARG A 90 15.03 -14.78 -12.64
N LEU A 91 14.13 -15.73 -12.60
CA LEU A 91 14.39 -17.11 -12.22
C LEU A 91 14.59 -17.97 -13.48
N PRO A 92 15.64 -18.80 -13.54
CA PRO A 92 15.83 -19.72 -14.66
C PRO A 92 14.74 -20.78 -14.66
N ILE A 93 14.22 -21.11 -15.83
CA ILE A 93 13.31 -22.24 -16.04
C ILE A 93 13.85 -23.21 -17.07
N LYS A 94 13.65 -24.52 -16.83
CA LYS A 94 14.09 -25.59 -17.73
C LYS A 94 13.04 -26.01 -18.74
N ARG A 95 11.77 -25.68 -18.50
CA ARG A 95 10.62 -26.09 -19.34
C ARG A 95 9.69 -24.89 -19.54
N GLY A 96 9.01 -24.86 -20.70
CA GLY A 96 8.07 -23.79 -21.03
C GLY A 96 8.42 -23.11 -22.36
N PRO A 97 7.80 -21.98 -22.70
CA PRO A 97 8.10 -21.21 -23.91
C PRO A 97 9.58 -20.84 -24.01
N LYS A 98 10.16 -20.95 -25.22
CA LYS A 98 11.60 -20.69 -25.46
C LYS A 98 12.05 -19.33 -24.95
N ALA A 99 11.27 -18.28 -25.17
CA ALA A 99 11.57 -16.94 -24.67
C ALA A 99 11.74 -16.88 -23.14
N LEU A 100 10.90 -17.63 -22.38
CA LEU A 100 11.02 -17.70 -20.92
C LEU A 100 12.20 -18.55 -20.48
N GLN A 101 12.60 -19.58 -21.28
CA GLN A 101 13.81 -20.35 -20.97
C GLN A 101 15.07 -19.50 -21.16
N GLU A 102 15.10 -18.62 -22.16
CA GLU A 102 16.22 -17.72 -22.43
C GLU A 102 16.28 -16.54 -21.45
N GLN A 103 15.13 -15.93 -21.15
CA GLN A 103 15.05 -14.69 -20.35
C GLN A 103 14.80 -14.95 -18.87
N GLY A 104 14.30 -16.13 -18.51
CA GLY A 104 13.83 -16.45 -17.14
C GLY A 104 12.44 -15.86 -16.84
N VAL A 105 11.87 -16.29 -15.72
CA VAL A 105 10.57 -15.82 -15.21
C VAL A 105 10.82 -14.65 -14.25
N PRO A 106 10.20 -13.48 -14.48
CA PRO A 106 10.37 -12.34 -13.58
C PRO A 106 9.75 -12.61 -12.21
N TYR A 107 10.42 -12.13 -11.15
CA TYR A 107 9.87 -12.04 -9.81
C TYR A 107 9.92 -10.61 -9.31
N TYR A 108 9.06 -10.28 -8.36
CA TYR A 108 8.74 -8.91 -7.99
C TYR A 108 9.02 -8.64 -6.53
N ASN A 109 9.42 -7.39 -6.23
CA ASN A 109 9.52 -6.87 -4.88
C ASN A 109 8.75 -5.55 -4.78
N LEU A 110 8.35 -5.20 -3.56
CA LEU A 110 7.87 -3.86 -3.28
C LEU A 110 9.02 -2.85 -3.35
N THR A 111 8.71 -1.66 -3.82
CA THR A 111 9.54 -0.46 -3.63
C THR A 111 9.27 0.13 -2.25
N ASP A 112 9.96 1.22 -1.89
CA ASP A 112 9.67 1.92 -0.63
C ASP A 112 8.25 2.51 -0.63
N SER A 113 7.78 3.03 -1.78
CA SER A 113 6.37 3.43 -1.96
C SER A 113 5.42 2.25 -1.74
N GLY A 114 5.76 1.08 -2.26
CA GLY A 114 5.00 -0.15 -2.08
C GLY A 114 4.96 -0.63 -0.62
N LEU A 115 6.06 -0.51 0.12
CA LEU A 115 6.12 -0.82 1.55
C LEU A 115 5.20 0.09 2.37
N LEU A 116 5.18 1.39 2.04
CA LEU A 116 4.28 2.34 2.70
C LEU A 116 2.81 1.99 2.46
N VAL A 117 2.45 1.60 1.23
CA VAL A 117 1.09 1.11 0.92
C VAL A 117 0.81 -0.20 1.67
N ALA A 118 1.76 -1.15 1.71
CA ALA A 118 1.60 -2.40 2.44
C ALA A 118 1.30 -2.18 3.93
N ALA A 119 2.03 -1.26 4.58
CA ALA A 119 1.79 -0.89 5.98
C ALA A 119 0.38 -0.35 6.21
N SER A 120 -0.17 0.41 5.25
CA SER A 120 -1.51 1.01 5.36
C SER A 120 -2.65 0.02 5.17
N VAL A 121 -2.42 -1.09 4.45
CA VAL A 121 -3.43 -2.10 4.13
C VAL A 121 -3.26 -3.41 4.91
N SER A 122 -2.19 -3.53 5.71
CA SER A 122 -1.93 -4.69 6.56
C SER A 122 -2.97 -4.81 7.67
N ASP A 123 -3.51 -6.01 7.86
CA ASP A 123 -4.60 -6.27 8.81
C ASP A 123 -4.09 -6.47 10.25
N THR A 124 -2.80 -6.88 10.42
CA THR A 124 -2.22 -7.10 11.74
C THR A 124 -1.31 -5.96 12.18
N GLY A 125 -1.46 -5.50 13.44
CA GLY A 125 -0.63 -4.44 14.00
C GLY A 125 0.86 -4.80 14.00
N LYS A 126 1.21 -6.05 14.33
CA LYS A 126 2.60 -6.53 14.33
C LYS A 126 3.24 -6.47 12.95
N GLU A 127 2.54 -6.94 11.92
CA GLU A 127 3.04 -6.89 10.55
C GLU A 127 3.23 -5.46 10.06
N ARG A 128 2.30 -4.58 10.40
CA ARG A 128 2.37 -3.14 10.08
C ARG A 128 3.60 -2.48 10.71
N ILE A 129 3.83 -2.73 12.00
CA ILE A 129 5.00 -2.20 12.72
C ILE A 129 6.27 -2.71 12.04
N ARG A 130 6.37 -4.00 11.75
CA ARG A 130 7.51 -4.60 11.04
C ARG A 130 7.77 -3.89 9.69
N ILE A 131 6.76 -3.78 8.85
CA ILE A 131 6.88 -3.14 7.53
C ILE A 131 7.30 -1.67 7.65
N MET A 132 6.74 -0.94 8.61
CA MET A 132 7.12 0.47 8.85
C MET A 132 8.54 0.61 9.36
N THR A 133 8.98 -0.26 10.25
CA THR A 133 10.36 -0.30 10.73
C THR A 133 11.31 -0.58 9.57
N ASP A 134 11.05 -1.62 8.77
CA ASP A 134 11.84 -1.96 7.58
C ASP A 134 11.90 -0.80 6.58
N PHE A 135 10.79 -0.09 6.39
CA PHE A 135 10.73 1.10 5.53
C PHE A 135 11.63 2.22 6.04
N PHE A 136 11.54 2.55 7.33
CA PHE A 136 12.32 3.64 7.91
C PHE A 136 13.80 3.30 8.08
N GLU A 137 14.18 2.05 8.24
CA GLU A 137 15.58 1.63 8.29
C GLU A 137 16.28 1.79 6.94
N LYS A 138 15.57 1.53 5.84
CA LYS A 138 16.12 1.64 4.48
C LYS A 138 16.24 3.07 3.99
N GLU A 139 15.35 3.95 4.44
CA GLU A 139 15.36 5.33 3.98
C GLU A 139 16.44 6.16 4.70
N ALA A 140 17.57 6.36 4.05
CA ALA A 140 18.74 7.04 4.61
C ALA A 140 18.62 8.58 4.67
N ASN A 141 17.46 9.18 4.34
CA ASN A 141 17.31 10.62 4.23
C ASN A 141 17.30 11.32 5.60
N THR A 142 18.38 12.04 5.88
CA THR A 142 18.66 12.71 7.15
C THR A 142 17.68 13.83 7.53
N LYS A 143 17.02 14.44 6.56
CA LYS A 143 16.10 15.58 6.79
C LYS A 143 14.79 15.19 7.49
N GLU A 144 14.45 13.89 7.51
CA GLU A 144 13.20 13.38 8.07
C GLU A 144 13.37 12.50 9.31
N LYS A 145 14.56 12.54 9.96
CA LYS A 145 14.83 11.73 11.16
C LYS A 145 13.81 11.94 12.27
N ASP A 146 13.43 13.20 12.50
CA ASP A 146 12.48 13.54 13.58
C ASP A 146 11.06 13.04 13.24
N LEU A 147 10.65 13.17 11.96
CA LEU A 147 9.37 12.64 11.50
C LEU A 147 9.33 11.11 11.62
N LYS A 148 10.40 10.43 11.21
CA LYS A 148 10.55 8.98 11.37
C LYS A 148 10.43 8.55 12.82
N LYS A 149 11.20 9.18 13.70
CA LYS A 149 11.16 8.89 15.14
C LYS A 149 9.76 9.12 15.70
N ALA A 150 9.12 10.22 15.35
CA ALA A 150 7.75 10.52 15.77
C ALA A 150 6.76 9.46 15.30
N ILE A 151 6.81 9.03 14.04
CA ILE A 151 5.91 8.00 13.50
C ILE A 151 6.15 6.66 14.19
N ILE A 152 7.41 6.24 14.38
CA ILE A 152 7.73 4.98 15.09
C ILE A 152 7.21 5.02 16.52
N THR A 153 7.45 6.12 17.25
CA THR A 153 6.94 6.28 18.63
C THR A 153 5.40 6.25 18.65
N LEU A 154 4.75 6.89 17.67
CA LEU A 154 3.29 6.88 17.57
C LEU A 154 2.73 5.50 17.19
N LEU A 155 3.49 4.69 16.45
CA LEU A 155 3.08 3.30 16.16
C LEU A 155 2.93 2.46 17.42
N ASP A 156 3.75 2.69 18.43
CA ASP A 156 3.69 1.97 19.70
C ASP A 156 2.53 2.44 20.59
N VAL A 157 2.28 3.76 20.64
CA VAL A 157 1.30 4.34 21.57
C VAL A 157 -0.07 4.62 20.97
N ALA A 158 -0.14 4.86 19.66
CA ALA A 158 -1.36 5.20 18.93
C ALA A 158 -1.41 4.58 17.51
N PRO A 159 -1.33 3.25 17.35
CA PRO A 159 -1.21 2.59 16.04
C PRO A 159 -2.37 2.91 15.08
N ASN A 160 -3.58 3.06 15.61
CA ASN A 160 -4.76 3.39 14.79
C ASN A 160 -4.70 4.81 14.23
N PHE A 161 -4.12 5.74 14.96
CA PHE A 161 -3.90 7.11 14.48
C PHE A 161 -2.89 7.14 13.34
N VAL A 162 -1.76 6.44 13.48
CA VAL A 162 -0.75 6.32 12.41
C VAL A 162 -1.37 5.67 11.17
N LEU A 163 -2.16 4.60 11.36
CA LEU A 163 -2.87 3.96 10.24
C LEU A 163 -3.80 4.93 9.52
N LEU A 164 -4.56 5.73 10.26
CA LEU A 164 -5.44 6.75 9.68
C LEU A 164 -4.65 7.78 8.86
N LEU A 165 -3.52 8.25 9.38
CA LEU A 165 -2.63 9.18 8.66
C LEU A 165 -2.07 8.57 7.37
N LEU A 166 -1.53 7.36 7.45
CA LEU A 166 -0.99 6.64 6.28
C LEU A 166 -2.08 6.44 5.23
N ARG A 167 -3.26 6.00 5.65
CA ARG A 167 -4.39 5.83 4.75
C ARG A 167 -4.75 7.12 4.04
N LYS A 168 -4.91 8.23 4.77
CA LYS A 168 -5.19 9.55 4.18
C LYS A 168 -4.09 10.00 3.23
N TYR A 169 -2.84 9.77 3.57
CA TYR A 169 -1.68 10.09 2.74
C TYR A 169 -1.73 9.34 1.41
N ILE A 170 -1.96 8.03 1.44
CA ILE A 170 -2.05 7.20 0.23
C ILE A 170 -3.31 7.49 -0.58
N GLU A 171 -4.46 7.77 0.07
CA GLU A 171 -5.66 8.20 -0.63
C GLU A 171 -5.43 9.51 -1.41
N SER A 172 -4.62 10.40 -0.88
CA SER A 172 -4.27 11.66 -1.55
C SER A 172 -3.36 11.46 -2.74
N TYR A 173 -2.43 10.52 -2.67
CA TYR A 173 -1.66 10.05 -3.82
C TYR A 173 -2.59 9.44 -4.88
N SER A 174 -3.51 8.57 -4.48
CA SER A 174 -4.48 7.95 -5.39
C SER A 174 -5.41 8.97 -6.06
N LYS A 175 -5.63 10.13 -5.44
CA LYS A 175 -6.42 11.25 -5.99
C LYS A 175 -5.59 12.24 -6.81
N GLY A 176 -4.27 12.04 -6.90
CA GLY A 176 -3.36 12.96 -7.59
C GLY A 176 -3.12 14.29 -6.86
N THR A 177 -3.39 14.34 -5.55
CA THR A 177 -3.12 15.54 -4.73
C THR A 177 -1.65 15.63 -4.34
N ILE A 178 -0.96 14.50 -4.27
CA ILE A 178 0.49 14.38 -4.14
C ILE A 178 1.00 13.50 -5.28
N ASP A 179 2.14 13.88 -5.85
CA ASP A 179 2.70 13.21 -7.03
C ASP A 179 3.51 11.97 -6.69
N LYS A 180 4.10 11.93 -5.49
CA LYS A 180 4.97 10.84 -5.02
C LYS A 180 4.70 10.49 -3.57
N LEU A 181 4.80 9.19 -3.25
CA LEU A 181 4.69 8.71 -1.89
C LEU A 181 6.01 8.85 -1.11
N VAL A 182 7.15 8.76 -1.79
CA VAL A 182 8.50 8.82 -1.20
C VAL A 182 9.34 9.78 -2.02
N PRO A 183 10.12 10.67 -1.38
CA PRO A 183 10.23 10.88 0.08
C PRO A 183 8.92 11.36 0.69
N LEU A 184 8.73 11.10 1.99
CA LEU A 184 7.52 11.52 2.71
C LEU A 184 7.38 13.05 2.68
N ASN A 185 6.19 13.53 2.34
CA ASN A 185 5.89 14.95 2.37
C ASN A 185 5.42 15.36 3.77
N SER A 186 6.32 15.93 4.56
CA SER A 186 6.06 16.31 5.95
C SER A 186 4.95 17.36 6.12
N GLU A 187 4.85 18.31 5.19
CA GLU A 187 3.78 19.32 5.19
C GLU A 187 2.41 18.68 4.96
N TYR A 188 2.37 17.74 4.04
CA TYR A 188 1.14 17.02 3.76
C TYR A 188 0.72 16.10 4.92
N ILE A 189 1.68 15.42 5.56
CA ILE A 189 1.41 14.59 6.74
C ILE A 189 0.88 15.45 7.88
N LYS A 190 1.49 16.63 8.11
CA LYS A 190 1.01 17.62 9.10
C LYS A 190 -0.43 18.03 8.81
N LYS A 191 -0.73 18.43 7.58
CA LYS A 191 -2.08 18.80 7.17
C LYS A 191 -3.07 17.64 7.37
N ALA A 192 -2.70 16.42 6.97
CA ALA A 192 -3.53 15.23 7.17
C ALA A 192 -3.77 14.92 8.65
N SER A 193 -2.77 15.18 9.51
CA SER A 193 -2.87 15.08 10.98
C SER A 193 -3.83 16.13 11.54
N ASP A 194 -3.71 17.38 11.14
CA ASP A 194 -4.59 18.45 11.58
C ASP A 194 -6.04 18.18 11.19
N ASP A 195 -6.28 17.73 9.95
CA ASP A 195 -7.61 17.32 9.48
C ASP A 195 -8.16 16.12 10.27
N ALA A 196 -7.30 15.16 10.62
CA ALA A 196 -7.72 13.97 11.36
C ALA A 196 -8.09 14.29 12.82
N LEU A 197 -7.42 15.28 13.41
CA LEU A 197 -7.60 15.66 14.82
C LEU A 197 -8.57 16.84 15.01
N ARG A 198 -9.11 17.41 13.94
CA ARG A 198 -9.92 18.62 14.02
C ARG A 198 -11.10 18.49 14.99
N VAL A 199 -11.87 17.39 14.89
CA VAL A 199 -13.05 17.16 15.74
C VAL A 199 -12.63 16.94 17.20
N GLN A 200 -11.55 16.19 17.43
CA GLN A 200 -11.03 15.94 18.78
C GLN A 200 -10.51 17.22 19.43
N ARG A 201 -9.86 18.08 18.64
CA ARG A 201 -9.39 19.39 19.10
C ARG A 201 -10.57 20.29 19.49
N GLU A 202 -11.57 20.40 18.63
CA GLU A 202 -12.80 21.15 18.90
C GLU A 202 -13.49 20.67 20.19
N LEU A 203 -13.59 19.35 20.38
CA LEU A 203 -14.13 18.76 21.61
C LEU A 203 -13.32 19.15 22.86
N LEU A 204 -11.97 19.05 22.78
CA LEU A 204 -11.09 19.40 23.91
C LEU A 204 -11.12 20.91 24.23
N GLU A 205 -11.14 21.75 23.23
CA GLU A 205 -11.29 23.22 23.38
C GLU A 205 -12.64 23.55 24.00
N GLY A 206 -13.73 22.95 23.49
CA GLY A 206 -15.05 23.11 24.04
C GLY A 206 -15.12 22.66 25.50
N PHE A 207 -14.61 21.46 25.81
CA PHE A 207 -14.58 20.96 27.19
C PHE A 207 -13.75 21.85 28.10
N SER A 208 -12.61 22.39 27.62
CA SER A 208 -11.75 23.28 28.39
C SER A 208 -12.42 24.62 28.72
N SER A 209 -13.36 25.06 27.87
CA SER A 209 -14.08 26.31 28.04
C SER A 209 -15.27 26.21 29.00
N LEU A 210 -15.69 24.99 29.37
CA LEU A 210 -16.78 24.79 30.35
C LEU A 210 -16.37 25.24 31.75
N SER A 211 -17.34 25.71 32.53
CA SER A 211 -17.16 25.97 33.95
C SER A 211 -16.87 24.69 34.73
N ASN A 212 -16.29 24.79 35.93
CA ASN A 212 -16.03 23.60 36.76
C ASN A 212 -17.30 22.83 37.15
N SER A 213 -18.46 23.49 37.10
CA SER A 213 -19.77 22.88 37.38
C SER A 213 -20.33 22.12 36.19
N ASP A 214 -19.83 22.37 34.96
CA ASP A 214 -20.34 21.80 33.71
C ASP A 214 -19.41 20.75 33.11
N ARG A 215 -18.23 20.56 33.73
CA ARG A 215 -17.27 19.50 33.42
C ARG A 215 -17.61 18.21 34.14
#